data_f63808139e4be8909d6aee9d4d8a9681
#
_entry.id   f63808139e4be8909d6aee9d4d8a9681
#
_cell.length_a   1.000
_cell.length_b   1.000
_cell.length_c   1.000
_cell.angle_alpha   90.00
_cell.angle_beta   90.00
_cell.angle_gamma   90.00
#
_symmetry.space_group_name_H-M   'P 1'
#
loop_
_entity.id
_entity.type
_entity.pdbx_description
1 polymer ?
#
loop_
_entity_poly.entity_id
_entity_poly.type
_entity_poly.pdbx_seq_one_letter_code
_entity_poly.pdbx_strand_id
1 'polypeptide(L)'
;MSKLSIVKVRTDKDVNSFVLLAGGEAAVIDPGEPAAKLVGQLDKSKLRYILITHGHPGHLAGKDALKAATAAETGMHVADAKAFLRSADIYLKDGDELELGGFQLRVIHTPGHTPGSLCFLLGNHLFTGDTLLAGSLGKQAPETDVRQQLYNVLSKLLVLPLNTAVYPGHGSATSLEAEVRTNPYLRPR
;
A
#
# COMPACT_ATOMS: atom_id res chain seq x y z
N MET A 1 16.57 14.52 13.63
CA MET A 1 15.33 13.80 13.26
C MET A 1 15.60 12.99 12.00
N SER A 2 15.24 11.71 11.99
CA SER A 2 15.39 10.87 10.79
C SER A 2 14.57 11.46 9.64
N LYS A 3 15.17 11.60 8.46
CA LYS A 3 14.49 12.09 7.27
C LYS A 3 13.73 10.92 6.62
N LEU A 4 12.44 11.10 6.34
CA LEU A 4 11.66 10.18 5.52
C LEU A 4 11.82 10.55 4.04
N SER A 5 12.10 9.55 3.20
CA SER A 5 12.07 9.67 1.74
C SER A 5 11.14 8.61 1.17
N ILE A 6 10.33 8.99 0.20
CA ILE A 6 9.39 8.12 -0.51
C ILE A 6 9.75 8.14 -1.99
N VAL A 7 10.10 6.99 -2.53
CA VAL A 7 10.45 6.83 -3.95
C VAL A 7 9.36 5.99 -4.62
N LYS A 8 8.66 6.60 -5.57
CA LYS A 8 7.72 5.88 -6.44
C LYS A 8 8.49 5.20 -7.57
N VAL A 9 8.31 3.90 -7.71
CA VAL A 9 8.87 3.10 -8.81
C VAL A 9 7.72 2.52 -9.61
N ARG A 10 7.62 2.91 -10.88
CA ARG A 10 6.65 2.29 -11.80
C ARG A 10 7.19 0.94 -12.24
N THR A 11 6.47 -0.10 -11.89
CA THR A 11 6.79 -1.48 -12.25
C THR A 11 5.91 -1.95 -13.41
N ASP A 12 6.13 -3.17 -13.87
CA ASP A 12 5.34 -3.76 -14.95
C ASP A 12 3.85 -3.82 -14.57
N LYS A 13 2.97 -3.90 -15.56
CA LYS A 13 1.50 -3.86 -15.38
C LYS A 13 0.97 -2.56 -14.75
N ASP A 14 1.72 -1.46 -14.90
CA ASP A 14 1.35 -0.13 -14.40
C ASP A 14 1.13 -0.04 -12.88
N VAL A 15 1.70 -0.95 -12.10
CA VAL A 15 1.66 -0.90 -10.64
C VAL A 15 2.66 0.12 -10.11
N ASN A 16 2.22 0.91 -9.17
CA ASN A 16 3.08 1.79 -8.38
C ASN A 16 3.64 1.01 -7.19
N SER A 17 4.91 0.72 -7.22
CA SER A 17 5.65 0.28 -6.03
C SER A 17 6.24 1.50 -5.31
N PHE A 18 6.29 1.46 -3.98
CA PHE A 18 6.86 2.54 -3.19
C PHE A 18 7.99 2.04 -2.33
N VAL A 19 9.16 2.70 -2.40
CA VAL A 19 10.30 2.46 -1.51
C VAL A 19 10.32 3.58 -0.48
N LEU A 20 10.17 3.21 0.78
CA LEU A 20 10.20 4.10 1.93
C LEU A 20 11.58 4.00 2.57
N LEU A 21 12.28 5.12 2.75
CA LEU A 21 13.61 5.17 3.34
C LEU A 21 13.59 6.05 4.58
N ALA A 22 13.98 5.52 5.72
CA ALA A 22 14.00 6.23 6.99
C ALA A 22 15.07 5.66 7.92
N GLY A 23 15.90 6.50 8.52
CA GLY A 23 16.85 6.10 9.57
C GLY A 23 17.81 4.96 9.22
N GLY A 24 18.18 4.79 7.93
CA GLY A 24 19.00 3.69 7.45
C GLY A 24 18.24 2.37 7.24
N GLU A 25 16.91 2.39 7.40
CA GLU A 25 16.02 1.28 7.11
C GLU A 25 15.12 1.58 5.92
N ALA A 26 14.59 0.54 5.30
CA ALA A 26 13.66 0.63 4.19
C ALA A 26 12.45 -0.29 4.33
N ALA A 27 11.33 0.12 3.73
CA ALA A 27 10.21 -0.75 3.43
C ALA A 27 9.83 -0.60 1.95
N VAL A 28 9.34 -1.67 1.34
CA VAL A 28 8.77 -1.64 -0.01
C VAL A 28 7.30 -1.99 0.10
N ILE A 29 6.44 -1.16 -0.49
CA ILE A 29 5.01 -1.43 -0.62
C ILE A 29 4.72 -1.82 -2.06
N ASP A 30 3.98 -2.92 -2.23
CA ASP A 30 3.57 -3.51 -3.50
C ASP A 30 4.72 -3.74 -4.47
N PRO A 31 5.61 -4.73 -4.20
CA PRO A 31 6.76 -5.03 -5.05
C PRO A 31 6.33 -5.66 -6.38
N GLY A 32 6.09 -4.83 -7.38
CA GLY A 32 5.95 -5.27 -8.76
C GLY A 32 7.29 -5.70 -9.37
N GLU A 33 7.27 -6.19 -10.61
CA GLU A 33 8.48 -6.57 -11.35
C GLU A 33 9.02 -5.43 -12.23
N PRO A 34 10.32 -5.41 -12.54
CA PRO A 34 11.35 -6.29 -11.98
C PRO A 34 11.85 -5.81 -10.60
N ALA A 35 12.03 -6.74 -9.67
CA ALA A 35 12.50 -6.45 -8.31
C ALA A 35 13.84 -5.68 -8.25
N ALA A 36 14.72 -5.86 -9.25
CA ALA A 36 15.99 -5.15 -9.35
C ALA A 36 15.85 -3.62 -9.37
N LYS A 37 14.76 -3.08 -9.95
CA LYS A 37 14.46 -1.64 -9.89
C LYS A 37 14.26 -1.16 -8.45
N LEU A 38 13.65 -1.97 -7.61
CA LEU A 38 13.38 -1.66 -6.21
C LEU A 38 14.66 -1.76 -5.36
N VAL A 39 15.46 -2.81 -5.57
CA VAL A 39 16.77 -2.96 -4.92
C VAL A 39 17.65 -1.76 -5.21
N GLY A 40 17.68 -1.26 -6.46
CA GLY A 40 18.44 -0.08 -6.84
C GLY A 40 18.04 1.23 -6.12
N GLN A 41 16.88 1.27 -5.48
CA GLN A 41 16.39 2.44 -4.73
C GLN A 41 16.69 2.39 -3.22
N LEU A 42 17.27 1.30 -2.72
CA LEU A 42 17.46 1.12 -1.26
C LEU A 42 18.54 2.04 -0.67
N ASP A 43 19.41 2.65 -1.50
CA ASP A 43 20.45 3.62 -1.07
C ASP A 43 21.22 3.17 0.18
N LYS A 44 21.70 1.91 0.18
CA LYS A 44 22.39 1.26 1.32
C LYS A 44 21.52 1.05 2.58
N SER A 45 20.24 1.42 2.56
CA SER A 45 19.31 1.14 3.66
C SER A 45 19.01 -0.35 3.74
N LYS A 46 18.88 -0.86 4.97
CA LYS A 46 18.47 -2.25 5.20
C LYS A 46 16.97 -2.38 4.93
N LEU A 47 16.59 -3.18 3.94
CA LEU A 47 15.18 -3.50 3.72
C LEU A 47 14.67 -4.36 4.88
N ARG A 48 13.71 -3.82 5.65
CA ARG A 48 13.06 -4.48 6.78
C ARG A 48 11.80 -5.22 6.33
N TYR A 49 10.95 -4.52 5.57
CA TYR A 49 9.61 -5.00 5.24
C TYR A 49 9.33 -4.95 3.75
N ILE A 50 8.65 -5.98 3.27
CA ILE A 50 8.01 -6.07 1.96
C ILE A 50 6.50 -6.18 2.23
N LEU A 51 5.77 -5.09 2.06
CA LEU A 51 4.37 -4.95 2.44
C LEU A 51 3.47 -5.04 1.22
N ILE A 52 2.43 -5.85 1.30
CA ILE A 52 1.48 -6.10 0.22
C ILE A 52 0.14 -5.50 0.62
N THR A 53 -0.37 -4.57 -0.21
CA THR A 53 -1.68 -3.97 0.03
C THR A 53 -2.79 -4.97 -0.22
N HIS A 54 -2.68 -5.82 -1.27
CA HIS A 54 -3.67 -6.83 -1.60
C HIS A 54 -3.10 -7.94 -2.51
N GLY A 55 -3.86 -9.03 -2.68
CA GLY A 55 -3.38 -10.26 -3.29
C GLY A 55 -3.31 -10.31 -4.82
N HIS A 56 -3.64 -9.25 -5.56
CA HIS A 56 -3.57 -9.25 -7.02
C HIS A 56 -2.14 -9.39 -7.53
N PRO A 57 -1.92 -10.22 -8.57
CA PRO A 57 -0.58 -10.63 -9.00
C PRO A 57 0.39 -9.48 -9.30
N GLY A 58 -0.10 -8.35 -9.82
CA GLY A 58 0.75 -7.20 -10.16
C GLY A 58 1.46 -6.59 -8.94
N HIS A 59 0.78 -6.57 -7.77
CA HIS A 59 1.25 -5.93 -6.55
C HIS A 59 2.26 -6.77 -5.75
N LEU A 60 2.40 -8.06 -6.08
CA LEU A 60 3.29 -8.96 -5.35
C LEU A 60 4.22 -9.77 -6.27
N ALA A 61 4.24 -9.45 -7.56
CA ALA A 61 5.00 -10.22 -8.56
C ALA A 61 6.51 -10.27 -8.25
N GLY A 62 7.09 -9.19 -7.75
CA GLY A 62 8.50 -9.11 -7.35
C GLY A 62 8.79 -9.55 -5.91
N LYS A 63 7.78 -9.93 -5.13
CA LYS A 63 7.90 -10.23 -3.69
C LYS A 63 9.00 -11.25 -3.38
N ASP A 64 8.95 -12.41 -4.04
CA ASP A 64 9.85 -13.52 -3.71
C ASP A 64 11.29 -13.23 -4.17
N ALA A 65 11.46 -12.59 -5.34
CA ALA A 65 12.77 -12.16 -5.82
C ALA A 65 13.38 -11.09 -4.89
N LEU A 66 12.58 -10.12 -4.44
CA LEU A 66 13.03 -9.09 -3.52
C LEU A 66 13.38 -9.67 -2.14
N LYS A 67 12.55 -10.59 -1.63
CA LYS A 67 12.83 -11.32 -0.39
C LYS A 67 14.14 -12.12 -0.47
N ALA A 68 14.34 -12.86 -1.55
CA ALA A 68 15.57 -13.64 -1.75
C ALA A 68 16.82 -12.76 -1.79
N ALA A 69 16.72 -11.55 -2.36
CA ALA A 69 17.83 -10.60 -2.46
C ALA A 69 18.15 -9.87 -1.14
N THR A 70 17.21 -9.74 -0.21
CA THR A 70 17.32 -8.83 0.93
C THR A 70 17.06 -9.49 2.28
N ALA A 71 16.49 -10.69 2.31
CA ALA A 71 16.01 -11.40 3.51
C ALA A 71 14.98 -10.58 4.35
N ALA A 72 14.29 -9.61 3.74
CA ALA A 72 13.28 -8.80 4.40
C ALA A 72 12.02 -9.61 4.75
N GLU A 73 11.32 -9.22 5.82
CA GLU A 73 10.04 -9.81 6.20
C GLU A 73 8.92 -9.39 5.26
N THR A 74 8.13 -10.35 4.80
CA THR A 74 6.94 -10.09 3.96
C THR A 74 5.69 -9.99 4.83
N GLY A 75 4.85 -8.98 4.56
CA GLY A 75 3.60 -8.76 5.28
C GLY A 75 2.40 -8.57 4.36
N MET A 76 1.28 -9.23 4.67
CA MET A 76 -0.02 -9.06 4.00
C MET A 76 -1.16 -9.46 4.93
N HIS A 77 -2.41 -9.19 4.53
CA HIS A 77 -3.56 -9.63 5.30
C HIS A 77 -3.87 -11.12 5.06
N VAL A 78 -4.25 -11.85 6.13
CA VAL A 78 -4.52 -13.29 6.04
C VAL A 78 -5.67 -13.65 5.11
N ALA A 79 -6.67 -12.78 4.95
CA ALA A 79 -7.79 -13.03 4.04
C ALA A 79 -7.33 -13.12 2.59
N ASP A 80 -6.43 -12.24 2.16
CA ASP A 80 -5.85 -12.28 0.81
C ASP A 80 -4.84 -13.41 0.64
N ALA A 81 -4.07 -13.72 1.69
CA ALA A 81 -3.20 -14.89 1.66
C ALA A 81 -4.01 -16.17 1.33
N LYS A 82 -5.19 -16.32 1.95
CA LYS A 82 -6.10 -17.46 1.69
C LYS A 82 -6.78 -17.35 0.32
N ALA A 83 -7.36 -16.19 -0.02
CA ALA A 83 -8.13 -16.01 -1.24
C ALA A 83 -7.29 -16.20 -2.51
N PHE A 84 -6.04 -15.75 -2.49
CA PHE A 84 -5.13 -15.79 -3.65
C PHE A 84 -4.05 -16.88 -3.54
N LEU A 85 -4.13 -17.78 -2.55
CA LEU A 85 -3.15 -18.86 -2.30
C LEU A 85 -1.71 -18.31 -2.20
N ARG A 86 -1.53 -17.29 -1.37
CA ARG A 86 -0.26 -16.61 -1.11
C ARG A 86 0.19 -16.82 0.33
N SER A 87 1.47 -16.57 0.58
CA SER A 87 2.04 -16.61 1.93
C SER A 87 2.84 -15.33 2.22
N ALA A 88 2.92 -15.00 3.50
CA ALA A 88 3.78 -13.96 4.03
C ALA A 88 4.39 -14.44 5.35
N ASP A 89 5.47 -13.78 5.81
CA ASP A 89 6.09 -14.11 7.09
C ASP A 89 5.22 -13.60 8.26
N ILE A 90 4.59 -12.44 8.07
CA ILE A 90 3.66 -11.86 9.05
C ILE A 90 2.30 -11.59 8.41
N TYR A 91 1.23 -11.87 9.17
CA TYR A 91 -0.13 -11.55 8.77
C TYR A 91 -0.61 -10.31 9.51
N LEU A 92 -0.73 -9.23 8.75
CA LEU A 92 -1.10 -7.91 9.25
C LEU A 92 -2.61 -7.78 9.43
N LYS A 93 -3.02 -7.00 10.43
CA LYS A 93 -4.42 -6.71 10.75
C LYS A 93 -4.62 -5.21 11.03
N ASP A 94 -5.88 -4.80 11.12
CA ASP A 94 -6.26 -3.41 11.41
C ASP A 94 -5.63 -2.92 12.73
N GLY A 95 -4.99 -1.76 12.68
CA GLY A 95 -4.37 -1.13 13.83
C GLY A 95 -2.96 -1.63 14.18
N ASP A 96 -2.41 -2.62 13.48
CA ASP A 96 -1.00 -2.99 13.66
C ASP A 96 -0.09 -1.82 13.33
N GLU A 97 1.03 -1.72 14.05
CA GLU A 97 2.05 -0.70 13.84
C GLU A 97 3.40 -1.38 13.61
N LEU A 98 4.08 -0.98 12.54
CA LEU A 98 5.43 -1.42 12.19
C LEU A 98 6.41 -0.27 12.36
N GLU A 99 7.49 -0.50 13.09
CA GLU A 99 8.54 0.50 13.27
C GLU A 99 9.46 0.51 12.04
N LEU A 100 9.72 1.70 11.49
CA LEU A 100 10.62 1.91 10.35
C LEU A 100 11.50 3.15 10.58
N GLY A 101 12.73 2.96 11.00
CA GLY A 101 13.72 4.02 11.12
C GLY A 101 13.30 5.20 11.99
N GLY A 102 12.57 4.97 13.07
CA GLY A 102 12.03 5.96 13.98
C GLY A 102 10.64 6.48 13.62
N PHE A 103 9.98 5.93 12.60
CA PHE A 103 8.60 6.22 12.24
C PHE A 103 7.70 5.02 12.53
N GLN A 104 6.45 5.28 12.90
CA GLN A 104 5.40 4.25 13.02
C GLN A 104 4.59 4.20 11.74
N LEU A 105 4.60 3.03 11.09
CA LEU A 105 3.78 2.73 9.93
C LEU A 105 2.55 1.95 10.40
N ARG A 106 1.40 2.62 10.36
CA ARG A 106 0.13 2.05 10.81
C ARG A 106 -0.58 1.30 9.68
N VAL A 107 -1.08 0.12 9.99
CA VAL A 107 -1.88 -0.72 9.12
C VAL A 107 -3.37 -0.39 9.27
N ILE A 108 -4.07 -0.17 8.16
CA ILE A 108 -5.52 0.07 8.13
C ILE A 108 -6.14 -0.99 7.20
N HIS A 109 -6.94 -1.89 7.76
CA HIS A 109 -7.66 -2.89 6.97
C HIS A 109 -8.89 -2.26 6.32
N THR A 110 -8.93 -2.28 5.00
CA THR A 110 -9.95 -1.65 4.16
C THR A 110 -10.54 -2.64 3.15
N PRO A 111 -11.20 -3.71 3.61
CA PRO A 111 -11.77 -4.72 2.70
C PRO A 111 -12.78 -4.10 1.74
N GLY A 112 -12.90 -4.71 0.56
CA GLY A 112 -13.84 -4.29 -0.47
C GLY A 112 -13.27 -4.46 -1.86
N HIS A 113 -12.11 -3.88 -2.18
CA HIS A 113 -11.41 -4.20 -3.44
C HIS A 113 -11.00 -5.68 -3.46
N THR A 114 -10.38 -6.14 -2.38
CA THR A 114 -10.23 -7.56 -2.02
C THR A 114 -10.63 -7.76 -0.55
N PRO A 115 -10.88 -9.00 -0.09
CA PRO A 115 -11.20 -9.26 1.32
C PRO A 115 -10.09 -8.85 2.30
N GLY A 116 -8.83 -8.86 1.86
CA GLY A 116 -7.67 -8.53 2.69
C GLY A 116 -7.01 -7.19 2.35
N SER A 117 -7.65 -6.30 1.60
CA SER A 117 -7.08 -5.00 1.23
C SER A 117 -6.61 -4.21 2.44
N LEU A 118 -5.35 -3.75 2.40
CA LEU A 118 -4.69 -2.93 3.41
C LEU A 118 -4.31 -1.56 2.85
N CYS A 119 -4.44 -0.54 3.68
CA CYS A 119 -3.75 0.73 3.50
C CYS A 119 -2.66 0.87 4.56
N PHE A 120 -1.59 1.59 4.22
CA PHE A 120 -0.48 1.87 5.13
C PHE A 120 -0.35 3.38 5.34
N LEU A 121 -0.36 3.83 6.58
CA LEU A 121 -0.22 5.24 6.94
C LEU A 121 1.11 5.48 7.65
N LEU A 122 1.94 6.36 7.08
CA LEU A 122 3.23 6.77 7.63
C LEU A 122 3.26 8.30 7.75
N GLY A 123 3.11 8.82 8.96
CA GLY A 123 2.95 10.27 9.16
C GLY A 123 1.73 10.79 8.40
N ASN A 124 1.94 11.68 7.43
CA ASN A 124 0.90 12.25 6.56
C ASN A 124 0.87 11.63 5.15
N HIS A 125 1.38 10.40 5.00
CA HIS A 125 1.48 9.68 3.73
C HIS A 125 0.68 8.39 3.81
N LEU A 126 -0.36 8.27 2.99
CA LEU A 126 -1.29 7.13 2.96
C LEU A 126 -1.10 6.35 1.65
N PHE A 127 -0.68 5.11 1.77
CA PHE A 127 -0.54 4.16 0.65
C PHE A 127 -1.79 3.30 0.59
N THR A 128 -2.58 3.44 -0.46
CA THR A 128 -3.96 2.91 -0.51
C THR A 128 -4.10 1.64 -1.34
N GLY A 129 -3.04 1.18 -2.01
CA GLY A 129 -3.22 0.13 -3.02
C GLY A 129 -4.37 0.51 -3.96
N ASP A 130 -5.28 -0.40 -4.18
CA ASP A 130 -6.46 -0.17 -5.03
C ASP A 130 -7.74 0.13 -4.24
N THR A 131 -7.63 0.41 -2.93
CA THR A 131 -8.78 0.87 -2.14
C THR A 131 -9.26 2.25 -2.59
N LEU A 132 -8.35 3.21 -2.84
CA LEU A 132 -8.66 4.55 -3.30
C LEU A 132 -7.62 4.98 -4.34
N LEU A 133 -8.07 5.34 -5.53
CA LEU A 133 -7.27 5.86 -6.63
C LEU A 133 -7.60 7.34 -6.87
N ALA A 134 -6.72 8.05 -7.58
CA ALA A 134 -6.99 9.44 -7.97
C ALA A 134 -8.25 9.53 -8.86
N GLY A 135 -9.31 10.15 -8.31
CA GLY A 135 -10.60 10.32 -8.96
C GLY A 135 -11.43 9.04 -9.12
N SER A 136 -11.07 7.93 -8.46
CA SER A 136 -11.75 6.65 -8.62
C SER A 136 -11.57 5.75 -7.40
N LEU A 137 -12.23 4.61 -7.42
CA LEU A 137 -11.90 3.42 -6.64
C LEU A 137 -11.16 2.43 -7.55
N GLY A 138 -10.47 1.43 -6.97
CA GLY A 138 -9.80 0.37 -7.73
C GLY A 138 -10.78 -0.35 -8.67
N LYS A 139 -10.24 -0.89 -9.76
CA LYS A 139 -11.04 -1.66 -10.73
C LYS A 139 -11.78 -2.78 -10.02
N GLN A 140 -13.01 -2.98 -10.45
CA GLN A 140 -13.83 -4.05 -9.93
C GLN A 140 -13.40 -5.38 -10.53
N ALA A 141 -13.14 -6.34 -9.66
CA ALA A 141 -12.91 -7.74 -9.97
C ALA A 141 -14.09 -8.55 -9.40
N PRO A 142 -14.23 -9.83 -9.76
CA PRO A 142 -15.34 -10.65 -9.25
C PRO A 142 -15.46 -10.68 -7.72
N GLU A 143 -14.34 -10.54 -7.01
CA GLU A 143 -14.26 -10.51 -5.55
C GLU A 143 -14.51 -9.12 -4.94
N THR A 144 -14.70 -8.07 -5.75
CA THR A 144 -14.83 -6.69 -5.26
C THR A 144 -16.24 -6.42 -4.72
N ASP A 145 -16.32 -6.01 -3.46
CA ASP A 145 -17.50 -5.40 -2.86
C ASP A 145 -17.33 -3.87 -2.80
N VAL A 146 -17.87 -3.18 -3.80
CA VAL A 146 -17.76 -1.72 -3.94
C VAL A 146 -18.43 -0.98 -2.78
N ARG A 147 -19.51 -1.52 -2.21
CA ARG A 147 -20.20 -0.89 -1.08
C ARG A 147 -19.34 -0.94 0.17
N GLN A 148 -18.74 -2.10 0.43
CA GLN A 148 -17.80 -2.27 1.53
C GLN A 148 -16.56 -1.41 1.34
N GLN A 149 -16.00 -1.36 0.12
CA GLN A 149 -14.85 -0.51 -0.21
C GLN A 149 -15.15 0.96 0.06
N LEU A 150 -16.28 1.47 -0.44
CA LEU A 150 -16.72 2.85 -0.22
C LEU A 150 -16.94 3.13 1.27
N TYR A 151 -17.60 2.23 1.99
CA TYR A 151 -17.78 2.35 3.44
C TYR A 151 -16.45 2.52 4.17
N ASN A 152 -15.44 1.71 3.85
CA ASN A 152 -14.11 1.80 4.46
C ASN A 152 -13.38 3.09 4.09
N VAL A 153 -13.49 3.56 2.85
CA VAL A 153 -12.94 4.87 2.45
C VAL A 153 -13.56 5.98 3.31
N LEU A 154 -14.88 6.02 3.43
CA LEU A 154 -15.59 7.04 4.20
C LEU A 154 -15.28 6.97 5.71
N SER A 155 -15.32 5.77 6.29
CA SER A 155 -15.25 5.59 7.75
C SER A 155 -13.83 5.50 8.31
N LYS A 156 -12.84 5.08 7.50
CA LYS A 156 -11.45 4.87 7.96
C LYS A 156 -10.44 5.82 7.32
N LEU A 157 -10.63 6.20 6.06
CA LEU A 157 -9.65 7.05 5.37
C LEU A 157 -10.04 8.54 5.45
N LEU A 158 -11.30 8.90 5.22
CA LEU A 158 -11.73 10.30 5.27
C LEU A 158 -11.85 10.89 6.69
N VAL A 159 -11.61 10.09 7.72
CA VAL A 159 -11.44 10.59 9.12
C VAL A 159 -10.01 11.05 9.40
N LEU A 160 -9.07 10.77 8.51
CA LEU A 160 -7.70 11.28 8.56
C LEU A 160 -7.68 12.77 8.15
N PRO A 161 -6.62 13.53 8.50
CA PRO A 161 -6.49 14.92 8.06
C PRO A 161 -6.60 15.04 6.53
N LEU A 162 -7.39 15.99 6.03
CA LEU A 162 -7.65 16.14 4.60
C LEU A 162 -6.39 16.45 3.77
N ASN A 163 -5.36 17.04 4.37
CA ASN A 163 -4.06 17.27 3.73
C ASN A 163 -3.19 16.00 3.65
N THR A 164 -3.71 14.83 4.04
CA THR A 164 -3.01 13.55 3.88
C THR A 164 -2.76 13.26 2.41
N ALA A 165 -1.48 13.07 2.05
CA ALA A 165 -1.08 12.68 0.70
C ALA A 165 -1.44 11.21 0.46
N VAL A 166 -2.05 10.91 -0.70
CA VAL A 166 -2.51 9.57 -1.08
C VAL A 166 -1.63 9.03 -2.21
N TYR A 167 -1.12 7.84 -2.00
CA TYR A 167 -0.24 7.09 -2.91
C TYR A 167 -0.93 5.80 -3.35
N PRO A 168 -1.66 5.82 -4.47
CA PRO A 168 -2.42 4.64 -4.91
C PRO A 168 -1.56 3.60 -5.63
N GLY A 169 -2.07 2.38 -5.71
CA GLY A 169 -1.45 1.27 -6.44
C GLY A 169 -1.35 1.48 -7.94
N HIS A 170 -2.21 2.35 -8.50
CA HIS A 170 -2.20 2.73 -9.92
C HIS A 170 -2.41 4.24 -10.10
N GLY A 171 -1.87 4.78 -11.20
CA GLY A 171 -2.10 6.17 -11.58
C GLY A 171 -1.27 7.19 -10.77
N SER A 172 -1.81 8.40 -10.63
CA SER A 172 -1.13 9.53 -9.99
C SER A 172 -1.37 9.56 -8.48
N ALA A 173 -0.44 10.15 -7.75
CA ALA A 173 -0.68 10.54 -6.36
C ALA A 173 -1.74 11.64 -6.29
N THR A 174 -2.44 11.71 -5.15
CA THR A 174 -3.48 12.70 -4.87
C THR A 174 -3.46 13.09 -3.38
N SER A 175 -4.52 13.68 -2.86
CA SER A 175 -4.73 13.94 -1.44
C SER A 175 -6.19 13.64 -1.06
N LEU A 176 -6.46 13.39 0.22
CA LEU A 176 -7.84 13.19 0.66
C LEU A 176 -8.72 14.41 0.37
N GLU A 177 -8.19 15.64 0.48
CA GLU A 177 -8.91 16.86 0.12
C GLU A 177 -9.31 16.87 -1.37
N ALA A 178 -8.38 16.52 -2.26
CA ALA A 178 -8.67 16.46 -3.69
C ALA A 178 -9.73 15.40 -3.98
N GLU A 179 -9.64 14.23 -3.37
CA GLU A 179 -10.60 13.14 -3.56
C GLU A 179 -11.99 13.51 -3.06
N VAL A 180 -12.12 14.10 -1.88
CA VAL A 180 -13.43 14.58 -1.39
C VAL A 180 -14.05 15.57 -2.38
N ARG A 181 -13.25 16.43 -3.01
CA ARG A 181 -13.73 17.44 -3.93
C ARG A 181 -14.05 16.91 -5.33
N THR A 182 -13.30 15.94 -5.83
CA THR A 182 -13.35 15.57 -7.27
C THR A 182 -13.75 14.13 -7.55
N ASN A 183 -13.58 13.19 -6.59
CA ASN A 183 -13.88 11.78 -6.82
C ASN A 183 -15.40 11.55 -6.90
N PRO A 184 -15.93 11.04 -8.02
CA PRO A 184 -17.37 10.86 -8.20
C PRO A 184 -18.02 9.86 -7.24
N TYR A 185 -17.23 8.92 -6.67
CA TYR A 185 -17.71 7.95 -5.69
C TYR A 185 -17.91 8.57 -4.30
N LEU A 186 -17.22 9.68 -3.98
CA LEU A 186 -17.24 10.34 -2.67
C LEU A 186 -18.18 11.54 -2.63
N ARG A 187 -18.76 11.94 -3.77
CA ARG A 187 -19.74 13.04 -3.81
C ARG A 187 -21.09 12.57 -3.27
N PRO A 188 -21.78 13.39 -2.45
CA PRO A 188 -23.18 13.15 -2.12
C PRO A 188 -23.99 13.08 -3.42
N ARG A 189 -24.84 12.08 -3.52
CA ARG A 189 -25.87 12.02 -4.57
C ARG A 189 -27.05 12.86 -4.18
#